data_8c013aad9b911554c01b09911e2eebc7
#
_entry.id   8c013aad9b911554c01b09911e2eebc7
#
_cell.length_a   1.000
_cell.length_b   1.000
_cell.length_c   1.000
_cell.angle_alpha   90.00
_cell.angle_beta   90.00
_cell.angle_gamma   90.00
#
_symmetry.space_group_name_H-M   'P 1'
#
loop_
_entity.id
_entity.type
_entity.pdbx_description
1 polymer ?
#
loop_
_entity_poly.entity_id
_entity_poly.type
_entity_poly.pdbx_seq_one_letter_code
_entity_poly.pdbx_strand_id
1 'polypeptide(L)'
;MIRKEYEIESECKRIARARGWVIWKNVPDGCKGIPDTSLLSPSGEFIMVEFKRDKHAHIRPEQIVWQKRFPDNVFIISSVQEFENLIISHDGTPKE
;
A
#
# COMPACT_ATOMS: atom_id res chain seq x y z
N MET A 1 9.52 -11.66 16.10
CA MET A 1 10.45 -10.60 15.70
C MET A 1 9.71 -9.53 14.90
N ILE A 2 9.84 -8.27 15.33
CA ILE A 2 9.22 -7.15 14.62
C ILE A 2 10.07 -6.80 13.42
N ARG A 3 9.49 -6.86 12.23
CA ARG A 3 10.18 -6.47 11.01
C ARG A 3 10.26 -4.96 10.92
N LYS A 4 11.36 -4.45 10.37
CA LYS A 4 11.48 -3.03 10.08
C LYS A 4 10.56 -2.67 8.90
N GLU A 5 10.10 -1.42 8.89
CA GLU A 5 9.19 -0.94 7.85
C GLU A 5 9.74 -1.17 6.44
N TYR A 6 11.04 -0.89 6.22
CA TYR A 6 11.63 -1.08 4.89
C TYR A 6 11.68 -2.54 4.46
N GLU A 7 11.77 -3.48 5.41
CA GLU A 7 11.77 -4.90 5.10
C GLU A 7 10.40 -5.35 4.61
N ILE A 8 9.34 -4.86 5.27
CA ILE A 8 7.96 -5.12 4.85
C ILE A 8 7.75 -4.53 3.45
N GLU A 9 8.16 -3.28 3.25
CA GLU A 9 8.03 -2.60 1.97
C GLU A 9 8.74 -3.33 0.84
N SER A 10 9.99 -3.78 1.08
CA SER A 10 10.77 -4.52 0.07
C SER A 10 10.09 -5.81 -0.34
N GLU A 11 9.58 -6.57 0.62
CA GLU A 11 8.91 -7.83 0.31
C GLU A 11 7.59 -7.59 -0.42
N CYS A 12 6.85 -6.56 -0.03
CA CYS A 12 5.62 -6.19 -0.69
C CYS A 12 5.86 -5.77 -2.15
N LYS A 13 6.94 -5.03 -2.41
CA LYS A 13 7.32 -4.68 -3.78
C LYS A 13 7.60 -5.92 -4.63
N ARG A 14 8.30 -6.89 -4.05
CA ARG A 14 8.58 -8.15 -4.75
C ARG A 14 7.30 -8.89 -5.09
N ILE A 15 6.38 -8.99 -4.13
CA ILE A 15 5.09 -9.66 -4.32
C ILE A 15 4.27 -8.97 -5.42
N ALA A 16 4.17 -7.64 -5.36
CA ALA A 16 3.40 -6.87 -6.34
C ALA A 16 3.94 -7.05 -7.75
N ARG A 17 5.26 -6.94 -7.92
CA ARG A 17 5.91 -7.09 -9.23
C ARG A 17 5.74 -8.49 -9.79
N ALA A 18 5.81 -9.51 -8.93
CA ALA A 18 5.62 -10.89 -9.35
C ALA A 18 4.20 -11.16 -9.85
N ARG A 19 3.23 -10.36 -9.44
CA ARG A 19 1.82 -10.47 -9.86
C ARG A 19 1.47 -9.48 -10.97
N GLY A 20 2.48 -8.83 -11.57
CA GLY A 20 2.25 -7.94 -12.70
C GLY A 20 1.80 -6.53 -12.35
N TRP A 21 1.91 -6.15 -11.08
CA TRP A 21 1.61 -4.78 -10.65
C TRP A 21 2.78 -3.85 -10.93
N VAL A 22 2.46 -2.60 -11.23
CA VAL A 22 3.44 -1.52 -11.24
C VAL A 22 3.41 -0.86 -9.87
N ILE A 23 4.56 -0.68 -9.24
CA ILE A 23 4.67 -0.11 -7.90
C ILE A 23 5.82 0.90 -7.88
N TRP A 24 5.55 2.07 -7.31
CA TRP A 24 6.56 3.13 -7.21
C TRP A 24 6.35 3.94 -5.94
N LYS A 25 7.44 4.58 -5.50
CA LYS A 25 7.41 5.42 -4.31
C LYS A 25 7.01 6.84 -4.69
N ASN A 26 6.07 7.40 -3.93
CA ASN A 26 5.65 8.78 -4.13
C ASN A 26 6.67 9.74 -3.53
N VAL A 27 6.91 10.85 -4.24
CA VAL A 27 7.75 11.93 -3.74
C VAL A 27 6.85 12.93 -3.02
N PRO A 28 7.11 13.24 -1.73
CA PRO A 28 6.28 14.20 -1.00
C PRO A 28 6.61 15.62 -1.49
N ASP A 29 5.85 16.10 -2.45
CA ASP A 29 6.02 17.43 -3.02
C ASP A 29 4.74 18.26 -2.78
N GLY A 30 4.72 18.96 -1.64
CA GLY A 30 3.62 19.86 -1.31
C GLY A 30 2.31 19.21 -0.93
N CYS A 31 2.26 17.91 -0.85
CA CYS A 31 1.04 17.17 -0.56
C CYS A 31 1.18 16.42 0.77
N LYS A 32 0.81 17.09 1.86
CA LYS A 32 0.94 16.51 3.20
C LYS A 32 0.08 15.25 3.36
N GLY A 33 0.71 14.21 3.91
CA GLY A 33 0.00 12.99 4.25
C GLY A 33 -0.26 12.07 3.06
N ILE A 34 0.23 12.40 1.87
CA ILE A 34 0.10 11.49 0.74
C ILE A 34 0.76 10.15 1.10
N PRO A 35 0.11 9.01 0.83
CA PRO A 35 0.73 7.71 1.08
C PRO A 35 2.07 7.57 0.37
N ASP A 36 3.00 6.82 0.96
CA ASP A 36 4.36 6.75 0.45
C ASP A 36 4.52 5.97 -0.86
N THR A 37 3.55 5.14 -1.20
CA THR A 37 3.66 4.22 -2.34
C THR A 37 2.38 4.21 -3.17
N SER A 38 2.54 4.18 -4.48
CA SER A 38 1.43 4.04 -5.43
C SER A 38 1.55 2.74 -6.19
N LEU A 39 0.42 2.13 -6.52
CA LEU A 39 0.35 0.88 -7.25
C LEU A 39 -0.71 0.95 -8.34
N LEU A 40 -0.42 0.28 -9.45
CA LEU A 40 -1.38 0.12 -10.53
C LEU A 40 -1.51 -1.38 -10.83
N SER A 41 -2.73 -1.89 -10.74
CA SER A 41 -2.99 -3.31 -10.95
C SER A 41 -2.88 -3.70 -12.43
N PRO A 42 -2.74 -4.99 -12.74
CA PRO A 42 -2.77 -5.46 -14.13
C PRO A 42 -4.04 -5.06 -14.88
N SER A 43 -5.15 -4.86 -14.17
CA SER A 43 -6.42 -4.44 -14.76
C SER A 43 -6.57 -2.92 -14.86
N GLY A 44 -5.58 -2.15 -14.38
CA GLY A 44 -5.62 -0.69 -14.43
C GLY A 44 -6.22 -0.02 -13.20
N GLU A 45 -6.45 -0.75 -12.12
CA GLU A 45 -6.95 -0.18 -10.88
C GLU A 45 -5.81 0.48 -10.09
N PHE A 46 -6.04 1.71 -9.62
CA PHE A 46 -5.04 2.49 -8.90
C PHE A 46 -5.30 2.47 -7.39
N ILE A 47 -4.26 2.15 -6.62
CA ILE A 47 -4.32 2.26 -5.16
C ILE A 47 -3.04 2.90 -4.61
N MET A 48 -3.12 3.44 -3.40
CA MET A 48 -1.98 3.97 -2.68
C MET A 48 -1.88 3.29 -1.32
N VAL A 49 -0.65 3.07 -0.87
CA VAL A 49 -0.37 2.36 0.38
C VAL A 49 0.62 3.14 1.22
N GLU A 50 0.31 3.27 2.49
CA GLU A 50 1.22 3.77 3.50
C GLU A 50 1.71 2.58 4.31
N PHE A 51 3.01 2.30 4.30
CA PHE A 51 3.58 1.19 5.06
C PHE A 51 3.93 1.62 6.48
N LYS A 52 3.60 0.77 7.44
CA LYS A 52 3.98 0.91 8.84
C LYS A 52 4.63 -0.38 9.30
N ARG A 53 5.57 -0.28 10.26
CA ARG A 53 6.29 -1.47 10.73
C ARG A 53 5.39 -2.46 11.50
N ASP A 54 4.31 -1.95 12.11
CA ASP A 54 3.32 -2.75 12.81
C ASP A 54 2.03 -1.93 13.00
N LYS A 55 0.97 -2.59 13.47
CA LYS A 55 -0.35 -1.96 13.63
C LYS A 55 -0.41 -0.91 14.75
N HIS A 56 0.61 -0.84 15.60
CA HIS A 56 0.68 0.14 16.69
C HIS A 56 1.54 1.36 16.32
N ALA A 57 2.16 1.37 15.14
CA ALA A 57 2.95 2.49 14.70
C ALA A 57 2.08 3.75 14.57
N HIS A 58 2.66 4.89 14.90
CA HIS A 58 1.95 6.17 14.84
C HIS A 58 1.50 6.49 13.42
N ILE A 59 0.23 6.88 13.28
CA ILE A 59 -0.35 7.33 12.01
C ILE A 59 -0.62 8.82 12.15
N ARG A 60 -0.02 9.62 11.29
CA ARG A 60 -0.19 11.07 11.33
C ARG A 60 -1.61 11.47 10.91
N PRO A 61 -2.16 12.56 11.49
CA PRO A 61 -3.52 13.00 11.14
C PRO A 61 -3.74 13.20 9.64
N GLU A 62 -2.75 13.71 8.92
CA GLU A 62 -2.86 13.93 7.48
C GLU A 62 -3.04 12.63 6.70
N GLN A 63 -2.42 11.55 7.18
CA GLN A 63 -2.56 10.23 6.55
C GLN A 63 -3.96 9.67 6.78
N ILE A 64 -4.54 9.92 7.94
CA ILE A 64 -5.91 9.50 8.25
C ILE A 64 -6.91 10.22 7.35
N VAL A 65 -6.69 11.51 7.10
CA VAL A 65 -7.54 12.29 6.20
C VAL A 65 -7.58 11.67 4.80
N TRP A 66 -6.42 11.29 4.26
CA TRP A 66 -6.35 10.64 2.96
C TRP A 66 -7.12 9.32 2.94
N GLN A 67 -6.95 8.49 3.96
CA GLN A 67 -7.62 7.21 4.05
C GLN A 67 -9.14 7.36 4.14
N LYS A 68 -9.61 8.30 4.95
CA LYS A 68 -11.05 8.54 5.11
C LYS A 68 -11.69 9.11 3.85
N ARG A 69 -10.96 9.96 3.14
CA ARG A 69 -11.46 10.59 1.92
C ARG A 69 -11.52 9.61 0.75
N PHE A 70 -10.57 8.69 0.69
CA PHE A 70 -10.47 7.73 -0.41
C PHE A 70 -10.36 6.30 0.13
N PRO A 71 -11.43 5.81 0.81
CA PRO A 71 -11.36 4.51 1.50
C PRO A 71 -11.16 3.31 0.58
N ASP A 72 -11.54 3.44 -0.69
CA ASP A 72 -11.38 2.36 -1.66
C ASP A 72 -10.03 2.36 -2.36
N ASN A 73 -9.24 3.42 -2.17
CA ASN A 73 -7.98 3.59 -2.89
C ASN A 73 -6.77 3.80 -2.00
N VAL A 74 -6.96 4.14 -0.72
CA VAL A 74 -5.86 4.43 0.21
C VAL A 74 -5.90 3.45 1.37
N PHE A 75 -4.76 2.77 1.58
CA PHE A 75 -4.66 1.72 2.59
C PHE A 75 -3.41 1.92 3.45
N ILE A 76 -3.53 1.60 4.73
CA ILE A 76 -2.41 1.58 5.67
C ILE A 76 -2.09 0.12 5.93
N ILE A 77 -0.86 -0.28 5.61
CA ILE A 77 -0.43 -1.68 5.66
C ILE A 77 0.68 -1.82 6.69
N SER A 78 0.51 -2.74 7.63
CA SER A 78 1.49 -2.99 8.68
C SER A 78 2.05 -4.41 8.67
N SER A 79 1.69 -5.22 7.68
CA SER A 79 2.25 -6.56 7.53
C SER A 79 2.22 -7.00 6.07
N VAL A 80 3.09 -7.95 5.75
CA VAL A 80 3.14 -8.55 4.41
C VAL A 80 1.83 -9.26 4.11
N GLN A 81 1.24 -9.92 5.09
CA GLN A 81 -0.03 -10.64 4.90
C GLN A 81 -1.17 -9.70 4.53
N GLU A 82 -1.26 -8.53 5.19
CA GLU A 82 -2.27 -7.54 4.84
C GLU A 82 -2.10 -7.06 3.40
N PHE A 83 -0.86 -6.81 3.00
CA PHE A 83 -0.56 -6.38 1.64
C PHE A 83 -0.94 -7.46 0.62
N GLU A 84 -0.59 -8.70 0.89
CA GLU A 84 -0.91 -9.81 0.00
C GLU A 84 -2.42 -9.95 -0.18
N ASN A 85 -3.18 -9.85 0.90
CA ASN A 85 -4.64 -9.88 0.84
C ASN A 85 -5.19 -8.73 -0.01
N LEU A 86 -4.64 -7.53 0.16
CA LEU A 86 -5.03 -6.37 -0.61
C LEU A 86 -4.76 -6.57 -2.11
N ILE A 87 -3.59 -7.05 -2.46
CA ILE A 87 -3.20 -7.31 -3.84
C ILE A 87 -4.13 -8.34 -4.49
N ILE A 88 -4.41 -9.43 -3.80
CA ILE A 88 -5.29 -10.48 -4.31
C ILE A 88 -6.69 -9.95 -4.57
N SER A 89 -7.19 -9.07 -3.69
CA SER A 89 -8.54 -8.51 -3.85
C SER A 89 -8.65 -7.50 -4.99
N HIS A 90 -7.52 -6.94 -5.45
CA HIS A 90 -7.50 -5.85 -6.44
C HIS A 90 -6.76 -6.18 -7.73
N ASP A 91 -6.19 -7.37 -7.89
CA ASP A 91 -5.35 -7.65 -9.06
C ASP A 91 -6.11 -7.91 -10.35
N GLY A 92 -7.43 -7.92 -10.29
CA GLY A 92 -8.26 -8.10 -11.46
C GLY A 92 -8.36 -9.53 -11.95
N THR A 93 -7.88 -10.51 -11.16
CA THR A 93 -8.07 -11.91 -11.48
C THR A 93 -9.56 -12.23 -11.51
N PRO A 94 -10.09 -12.81 -12.60
CA PRO A 94 -11.50 -13.14 -12.65
C PRO A 94 -11.88 -14.05 -11.50
N LYS A 95 -12.98 -13.71 -10.81
CA LYS A 95 -13.55 -14.57 -9.78
C LYS A 95 -14.44 -15.58 -10.49
N GLU A 96 -14.09 -16.83 -10.33
CA GLU A 96 -14.89 -17.91 -10.86
C GLU A 96 -16.11 -18.16 -9.99
#